data_487c9511a1b2d03435ec4e1eba945ee3
#
_entry.id   487c9511a1b2d03435ec4e1eba945ee3
#
_cell.length_a   1.000
_cell.length_b   1.000
_cell.length_c   1.000
_cell.angle_alpha   90.00
_cell.angle_beta   90.00
_cell.angle_gamma   90.00
#
_symmetry.space_group_name_H-M   'P 1'
#
loop_
_entity.id
_entity.type
_entity.pdbx_description
1 polymer ?
#
loop_
_entity_poly.entity_id
_entity_poly.type
_entity_poly.pdbx_seq_one_letter_code
_entity_poly.pdbx_strand_id
1 'polypeptide(L)'
;QHIAAEFIGRFHNERRALPAIALTTDTSILTSIANDYNYSQVFSRQVQGLGRTGDVFWGISTSGNSENVNKAIIEAKNKRMITIALTGKTGGEMVDICDVALVIPSDSTARIQEMHILCAHIICQLLDDIDWGK
;
A
#
# COMPACT_ATOMS: atom_id res chain seq x y z
N GLN A 1 -0.73 3.67 7.80
CA GLN A 1 -1.69 4.33 8.68
C GLN A 1 -1.83 5.81 8.35
N HIS A 2 -0.71 6.54 8.25
CA HIS A 2 -0.69 7.97 7.92
C HIS A 2 -1.41 8.21 6.58
N ILE A 3 -1.03 7.49 5.52
CA ILE A 3 -1.65 7.62 4.19
C ILE A 3 -3.16 7.34 4.25
N ALA A 4 -3.59 6.30 4.95
CA ALA A 4 -5.01 5.99 5.10
C ALA A 4 -5.78 7.11 5.83
N ALA A 5 -5.14 7.77 6.80
CA ALA A 5 -5.74 8.91 7.49
C ALA A 5 -5.94 10.11 6.57
N GLU A 6 -4.98 10.38 5.66
CA GLU A 6 -5.11 11.45 4.67
C GLU A 6 -6.25 11.19 3.66
N PHE A 7 -6.52 9.94 3.33
CA PHE A 7 -7.63 9.56 2.46
C PHE A 7 -8.99 9.68 3.17
N ILE A 8 -9.10 9.14 4.38
CA ILE A 8 -10.36 9.12 5.15
C ILE A 8 -10.73 10.52 5.67
N GLY A 9 -9.78 11.25 6.22
CA GLY A 9 -9.97 12.62 6.68
C GLY A 9 -10.00 13.58 5.49
N ARG A 10 -8.95 14.29 5.34
CA ARG A 10 -8.59 15.14 4.18
C ARG A 10 -7.09 15.40 4.21
N PHE A 11 -6.51 15.73 3.08
CA PHE A 11 -5.13 16.20 3.05
C PHE A 11 -5.09 17.75 3.26
N HIS A 12 -5.27 18.53 2.22
CA HIS A 12 -5.36 19.99 2.30
C HIS A 12 -6.78 20.51 2.10
N ASN A 13 -7.46 20.05 1.04
CA ASN A 13 -8.77 20.56 0.66
C ASN A 13 -9.88 19.78 1.36
N GLU A 14 -10.96 20.49 1.70
CA GLU A 14 -12.19 19.85 2.19
C GLU A 14 -12.83 19.08 1.03
N ARG A 15 -13.06 17.79 1.24
CA ARG A 15 -13.68 16.87 0.28
C ARG A 15 -14.38 15.72 0.99
N ARG A 16 -15.16 14.94 0.27
CA ARG A 16 -15.72 13.71 0.82
C ARG A 16 -14.60 12.74 1.25
N ALA A 17 -14.87 11.90 2.25
CA ALA A 17 -13.98 10.85 2.66
C ALA A 17 -13.73 9.86 1.51
N LEU A 18 -12.46 9.52 1.26
CA LEU A 18 -12.08 8.46 0.33
C LEU A 18 -11.79 7.19 1.11
N PRO A 19 -12.36 6.03 0.73
CA PRO A 19 -12.19 4.80 1.48
C PRO A 19 -10.72 4.34 1.45
N ALA A 20 -10.14 4.09 2.63
CA ALA A 20 -8.80 3.55 2.76
C ALA A 20 -8.66 2.74 4.06
N ILE A 21 -7.91 1.66 4.02
CA ILE A 21 -7.65 0.79 5.17
C ILE A 21 -6.15 0.51 5.25
N ALA A 22 -5.57 0.76 6.41
CA ALA A 22 -4.20 0.32 6.70
C ALA A 22 -4.23 -1.12 7.24
N LEU A 23 -3.67 -2.07 6.51
CA LEU A 23 -3.64 -3.49 6.89
C LEU A 23 -2.67 -3.79 8.04
N THR A 24 -2.03 -2.77 8.60
CA THR A 24 -1.05 -2.86 9.69
C THR A 24 -1.61 -2.52 11.06
N THR A 25 -2.93 -2.31 11.19
CA THR A 25 -3.53 -1.72 12.39
C THR A 25 -4.30 -2.69 13.27
N ASP A 26 -4.94 -3.70 12.69
CA ASP A 26 -5.66 -4.71 13.48
C ASP A 26 -4.68 -5.75 14.02
N THR A 27 -4.28 -5.57 15.27
CA THR A 27 -3.29 -6.43 15.92
C THR A 27 -3.79 -7.86 16.12
N SER A 28 -5.09 -8.06 16.30
CA SER A 28 -5.69 -9.40 16.41
C SER A 28 -5.60 -10.14 15.09
N ILE A 29 -5.93 -9.50 13.97
CA ILE A 29 -5.78 -10.08 12.63
C ILE A 29 -4.32 -10.43 12.35
N LEU A 30 -3.39 -9.49 12.60
CA LEU A 30 -1.97 -9.71 12.34
C LEU A 30 -1.41 -10.88 13.15
N THR A 31 -1.70 -10.92 14.44
CA THR A 31 -1.15 -11.95 15.35
C THR A 31 -1.79 -13.31 15.11
N SER A 32 -3.11 -13.40 14.87
CA SER A 32 -3.79 -14.68 14.59
C SER A 32 -3.30 -15.29 13.27
N ILE A 33 -3.23 -14.51 12.21
CA ILE A 33 -2.73 -15.02 10.91
C ILE A 33 -1.27 -15.43 11.02
N ALA A 34 -0.42 -14.65 11.69
CA ALA A 34 0.99 -14.99 11.87
C ALA A 34 1.17 -16.29 12.67
N ASN A 35 0.33 -16.54 13.69
CA ASN A 35 0.36 -17.72 14.53
C ASN A 35 -0.20 -18.96 13.82
N ASP A 36 -1.36 -18.84 13.17
CA ASP A 36 -2.08 -19.98 12.60
C ASP A 36 -1.53 -20.40 11.22
N TYR A 37 -0.92 -19.49 10.49
CA TYR A 37 -0.29 -19.72 9.18
C TYR A 37 1.19 -19.37 9.22
N ASN A 38 1.55 -18.12 8.89
CA ASN A 38 2.88 -17.54 9.03
C ASN A 38 2.82 -16.03 8.74
N TYR A 39 3.89 -15.30 9.10
CA TYR A 39 3.97 -13.85 8.91
C TYR A 39 3.92 -13.42 7.43
N SER A 40 4.31 -14.28 6.52
CA SER A 40 4.27 -13.96 5.09
C SER A 40 2.83 -13.86 4.53
N GLN A 41 1.82 -14.31 5.26
CA GLN A 41 0.42 -14.27 4.85
C GLN A 41 -0.41 -13.16 5.52
N VAL A 42 0.17 -12.39 6.43
CA VAL A 42 -0.58 -11.42 7.24
C VAL A 42 -1.34 -10.38 6.43
N PHE A 43 -0.84 -9.99 5.26
CA PHE A 43 -1.50 -9.03 4.38
C PHE A 43 -2.33 -9.71 3.29
N SER A 44 -1.85 -10.80 2.69
CA SER A 44 -2.58 -11.50 1.65
C SER A 44 -3.93 -12.05 2.14
N ARG A 45 -4.00 -12.56 3.38
CA ARG A 45 -5.26 -12.99 4.00
C ARG A 45 -6.26 -11.84 4.19
N GLN A 46 -5.78 -10.66 4.54
CA GLN A 46 -6.63 -9.48 4.64
C GLN A 46 -7.14 -9.04 3.26
N VAL A 47 -6.26 -9.06 2.24
CA VAL A 47 -6.67 -8.79 0.86
C VAL A 47 -7.72 -9.79 0.38
N GLN A 48 -7.60 -11.08 0.70
CA GLN A 48 -8.62 -12.08 0.39
C GLN A 48 -9.99 -11.72 0.99
N GLY A 49 -10.02 -11.31 2.24
CA GLY A 49 -11.25 -11.01 2.95
C GLY A 49 -11.89 -9.66 2.58
N LEU A 50 -11.09 -8.64 2.35
CA LEU A 50 -11.54 -7.26 2.22
C LEU A 50 -11.53 -6.73 0.78
N GLY A 51 -10.53 -7.13 -0.02
CA GLY A 51 -10.32 -6.59 -1.36
C GLY A 51 -11.43 -6.96 -2.35
N ARG A 52 -11.77 -6.01 -3.21
CA ARG A 52 -12.78 -6.15 -4.27
C ARG A 52 -12.18 -5.77 -5.61
N THR A 53 -12.77 -6.29 -6.68
CA THR A 53 -12.39 -5.90 -8.04
C THR A 53 -12.48 -4.39 -8.22
N GLY A 54 -11.40 -3.79 -8.74
CA GLY A 54 -11.31 -2.34 -8.98
C GLY A 54 -10.75 -1.55 -7.78
N ASP A 55 -10.60 -2.16 -6.60
CA ASP A 55 -9.86 -1.51 -5.51
C ASP A 55 -8.38 -1.37 -5.86
N VAL A 56 -7.68 -0.53 -5.11
CA VAL A 56 -6.24 -0.33 -5.21
C VAL A 56 -5.54 -0.97 -4.02
N PHE A 57 -4.59 -1.84 -4.27
CA PHE A 57 -3.65 -2.31 -3.25
C PHE A 57 -2.34 -1.51 -3.35
N TRP A 58 -1.95 -0.88 -2.26
CA TRP A 58 -0.73 -0.09 -2.18
C TRP A 58 0.28 -0.78 -1.26
N GLY A 59 1.28 -1.41 -1.87
CA GLY A 59 2.37 -2.10 -1.19
C GLY A 59 3.58 -1.19 -0.96
N ILE A 60 4.17 -1.25 0.24
CA ILE A 60 5.36 -0.46 0.59
C ILE A 60 6.44 -1.39 1.13
N SER A 61 7.59 -1.43 0.47
CA SER A 61 8.76 -2.20 0.91
C SER A 61 10.05 -1.55 0.40
N THR A 62 10.91 -1.09 1.30
CA THR A 62 12.16 -0.41 0.92
C THR A 62 13.13 -1.30 0.13
N SER A 63 13.04 -2.61 0.26
CA SER A 63 13.83 -3.58 -0.51
C SER A 63 13.11 -4.10 -1.76
N GLY A 64 11.79 -3.97 -1.81
CA GLY A 64 10.95 -4.62 -2.82
C GLY A 64 10.87 -6.15 -2.71
N ASN A 65 11.42 -6.74 -1.62
CA ASN A 65 11.52 -8.18 -1.42
C ASN A 65 10.83 -8.66 -0.13
N SER A 66 9.93 -7.87 0.44
CA SER A 66 9.16 -8.28 1.61
C SER A 66 8.11 -9.31 1.20
N GLU A 67 8.31 -10.58 1.58
CA GLU A 67 7.49 -11.71 1.16
C GLU A 67 5.99 -11.50 1.46
N ASN A 68 5.67 -10.94 2.64
CA ASN A 68 4.30 -10.65 3.03
C ASN A 68 3.63 -9.60 2.13
N VAL A 69 4.37 -8.59 1.69
CA VAL A 69 3.86 -7.56 0.76
C VAL A 69 3.73 -8.15 -0.64
N ASN A 70 4.73 -8.91 -1.11
CA ASN A 70 4.71 -9.53 -2.44
C ASN A 70 3.55 -10.52 -2.58
N LYS A 71 3.29 -11.36 -1.57
CA LYS A 71 2.11 -12.24 -1.55
C LYS A 71 0.78 -11.47 -1.60
N ALA A 72 0.72 -10.32 -0.94
CA ALA A 72 -0.47 -9.49 -0.97
C ALA A 72 -0.69 -8.82 -2.34
N ILE A 73 0.38 -8.40 -3.03
CA ILE A 73 0.30 -7.90 -4.42
C ILE A 73 -0.26 -8.98 -5.34
N ILE A 74 0.28 -10.20 -5.26
CA ILE A 74 -0.18 -11.33 -6.09
C ILE A 74 -1.66 -11.62 -5.82
N GLU A 75 -2.07 -11.65 -4.56
CA GLU A 75 -3.47 -11.86 -4.18
C GLU A 75 -4.39 -10.73 -4.68
N ALA A 76 -3.95 -9.47 -4.59
CA ALA A 76 -4.67 -8.33 -5.12
C ALA A 76 -4.90 -8.45 -6.65
N LYS A 77 -3.88 -8.86 -7.39
CA LYS A 77 -4.01 -9.12 -8.84
C LYS A 77 -5.00 -10.25 -9.14
N ASN A 78 -4.98 -11.35 -8.37
CA ASN A 78 -5.94 -12.44 -8.51
C ASN A 78 -7.39 -11.96 -8.33
N LYS A 79 -7.58 -10.94 -7.47
CA LYS A 79 -8.88 -10.30 -7.24
C LYS A 79 -9.19 -9.16 -8.24
N ARG A 80 -8.35 -8.94 -9.25
CA ARG A 80 -8.48 -7.86 -10.24
C ARG A 80 -8.47 -6.46 -9.60
N MET A 81 -7.68 -6.29 -8.57
CA MET A 81 -7.35 -4.99 -8.00
C MET A 81 -6.19 -4.37 -8.79
N ILE A 82 -6.07 -3.05 -8.74
CA ILE A 82 -4.89 -2.33 -9.25
C ILE A 82 -3.81 -2.36 -8.18
N THR A 83 -2.57 -2.62 -8.56
CA THR A 83 -1.47 -2.73 -7.60
C THR A 83 -0.42 -1.64 -7.80
N ILE A 84 -0.14 -0.88 -6.74
CA ILE A 84 0.88 0.16 -6.70
C ILE A 84 1.96 -0.24 -5.68
N ALA A 85 3.23 -0.09 -6.06
CA ALA A 85 4.37 -0.33 -5.19
C ALA A 85 5.19 0.93 -4.94
N LEU A 86 5.51 1.20 -3.67
CA LEU A 86 6.60 2.10 -3.28
C LEU A 86 7.78 1.25 -2.81
N THR A 87 8.90 1.35 -3.50
CA THR A 87 10.08 0.53 -3.22
C THR A 87 11.37 1.35 -3.36
N GLY A 88 12.49 0.72 -3.10
CA GLY A 88 13.80 1.37 -3.18
C GLY A 88 14.84 0.48 -3.81
N LYS A 89 16.09 0.92 -3.82
CA LYS A 89 17.23 0.23 -4.42
C LYS A 89 16.98 -0.04 -5.91
N THR A 90 16.95 -1.32 -6.31
CA THR A 90 16.63 -1.78 -7.67
C THR A 90 15.14 -2.09 -7.87
N GLY A 91 14.32 -1.95 -6.82
CA GLY A 91 12.90 -2.26 -6.86
C GLY A 91 12.53 -3.65 -6.36
N GLY A 92 13.49 -4.58 -6.33
CA GLY A 92 13.26 -5.97 -5.92
C GLY A 92 12.21 -6.68 -6.79
N GLU A 93 11.62 -7.76 -6.27
CA GLU A 93 10.57 -8.51 -6.98
C GLU A 93 9.28 -7.70 -7.18
N MET A 94 9.06 -6.66 -6.37
CA MET A 94 7.81 -5.87 -6.46
C MET A 94 7.62 -5.24 -7.83
N VAL A 95 8.67 -4.80 -8.50
CA VAL A 95 8.58 -4.13 -9.81
C VAL A 95 8.07 -5.05 -10.91
N ASP A 96 8.33 -6.34 -10.79
CA ASP A 96 7.94 -7.34 -11.80
C ASP A 96 6.50 -7.83 -11.60
N ILE A 97 5.96 -7.68 -10.39
CA ILE A 97 4.64 -8.24 -10.04
C ILE A 97 3.53 -7.20 -9.89
N CYS A 98 3.84 -5.91 -9.73
CA CYS A 98 2.83 -4.85 -9.59
C CYS A 98 2.49 -4.20 -10.95
N ASP A 99 1.40 -3.42 -10.99
CA ASP A 99 0.99 -2.69 -12.19
C ASP A 99 1.75 -1.36 -12.31
N VAL A 100 2.03 -0.70 -11.18
CA VAL A 100 2.77 0.57 -11.13
C VAL A 100 3.79 0.52 -10.01
N ALA A 101 5.06 0.82 -10.29
CA ALA A 101 6.11 0.91 -9.29
C ALA A 101 6.75 2.31 -9.25
N LEU A 102 6.89 2.86 -8.05
CA LEU A 102 7.74 4.01 -7.75
C LEU A 102 8.99 3.50 -7.03
N VAL A 103 10.13 3.55 -7.73
CA VAL A 103 11.41 3.07 -7.21
C VAL A 103 12.28 4.26 -6.80
N ILE A 104 12.67 4.33 -5.54
CA ILE A 104 13.58 5.33 -5.04
C ILE A 104 15.03 4.82 -5.18
N PRO A 105 15.87 5.42 -6.05
CA PRO A 105 17.20 4.93 -6.37
C PRO A 105 18.19 5.29 -5.24
N SER A 106 18.05 4.66 -4.08
CA SER A 106 18.91 4.85 -2.91
C SER A 106 19.12 3.53 -2.19
N ASP A 107 20.31 3.33 -1.63
CA ASP A 107 20.62 2.19 -0.77
C ASP A 107 20.32 2.47 0.72
N SER A 108 20.09 3.73 1.07
CA SER A 108 19.74 4.13 2.43
C SER A 108 18.25 3.96 2.68
N THR A 109 17.89 3.04 3.57
CA THR A 109 16.50 2.80 3.98
C THR A 109 15.82 4.08 4.48
N ALA A 110 16.51 4.92 5.25
CA ALA A 110 15.96 6.18 5.74
C ALA A 110 15.61 7.14 4.59
N ARG A 111 16.49 7.29 3.60
CA ARG A 111 16.24 8.14 2.44
C ARG A 111 15.09 7.60 1.58
N ILE A 112 14.99 6.28 1.42
CA ILE A 112 13.89 5.64 0.72
C ILE A 112 12.57 5.95 1.44
N GLN A 113 12.50 5.81 2.76
CA GLN A 113 11.30 6.05 3.55
C GLN A 113 10.85 7.52 3.52
N GLU A 114 11.79 8.46 3.59
CA GLU A 114 11.50 9.90 3.44
C GLU A 114 10.88 10.21 2.07
N MET A 115 11.43 9.61 1.01
CA MET A 115 10.87 9.77 -0.34
C MET A 115 9.53 9.06 -0.51
N HIS A 116 9.31 7.91 0.13
CA HIS A 116 8.01 7.23 0.12
C HIS A 116 6.91 8.12 0.69
N ILE A 117 7.16 8.77 1.83
CA ILE A 117 6.13 9.65 2.42
C ILE A 117 5.95 10.92 1.57
N LEU A 118 6.99 11.46 0.98
CA LEU A 118 6.89 12.59 0.05
C LEU A 118 6.03 12.22 -1.17
N CYS A 119 6.29 11.08 -1.81
CA CYS A 119 5.48 10.59 -2.94
C CYS A 119 4.01 10.36 -2.52
N ALA A 120 3.78 9.81 -1.33
CA ALA A 120 2.44 9.61 -0.81
C ALA A 120 1.69 10.95 -0.62
N HIS A 121 2.34 11.97 -0.07
CA HIS A 121 1.76 13.31 0.07
C HIS A 121 1.48 13.95 -1.29
N ILE A 122 2.36 13.79 -2.28
CA ILE A 122 2.11 14.28 -3.66
C ILE A 122 0.86 13.61 -4.24
N ILE A 123 0.69 12.30 -4.05
CA ILE A 123 -0.50 11.58 -4.49
C ILE A 123 -1.75 12.08 -3.76
N CYS A 124 -1.68 12.30 -2.44
CA CYS A 124 -2.78 12.88 -1.68
C CYS A 124 -3.16 14.28 -2.20
N GLN A 125 -2.17 15.13 -2.52
CA GLN A 125 -2.41 16.45 -3.12
C GLN A 125 -3.10 16.33 -4.48
N LEU A 126 -2.62 15.46 -5.36
CA LEU A 126 -3.24 15.25 -6.67
C LEU A 126 -4.68 14.74 -6.57
N LEU A 127 -4.97 13.91 -5.56
CA LEU A 127 -6.33 13.45 -5.28
C LEU A 127 -7.23 14.57 -4.74
N ASP A 128 -6.69 15.48 -3.94
CA ASP A 128 -7.43 16.65 -3.46
C ASP A 128 -7.82 17.63 -4.59
N ASP A 129 -7.07 17.63 -5.69
CA ASP A 129 -7.34 18.47 -6.87
C ASP A 129 -8.42 17.87 -7.80
N ILE A 130 -8.87 16.63 -7.54
CA ILE A 130 -9.96 15.98 -8.29
C ILE A 130 -11.31 16.41 -7.71
N ASP A 131 -12.24 16.78 -8.58
CA ASP A 131 -13.63 16.99 -8.17
C ASP A 131 -14.34 15.65 -7.94
N TRP A 132 -14.45 15.28 -6.66
CA TRP A 132 -15.14 14.04 -6.24
C TRP A 132 -16.67 14.18 -6.14
N GLY A 133 -17.23 15.35 -6.47
CA GLY A 133 -18.59 15.71 -6.12
C GLY A 133 -18.77 15.90 -4.59
N LYS A 134 -19.77 16.64 -4.19
CA LYS A 134 -20.14 16.81 -2.77
C LYS A 134 -21.03 15.67 -2.32
#